data_f00868bd51b8839b965a372b0660462d
#
_entry.id   f00868bd51b8839b965a372b0660462d
#
_cell.length_a   1.000
_cell.length_b   1.000
_cell.length_c   1.000
_cell.angle_alpha   90.00
_cell.angle_beta   90.00
_cell.angle_gamma   90.00
#
_symmetry.space_group_name_H-M   'P 1'
#
loop_
_entity.id
_entity.type
_entity.pdbx_description
1 polymer ?
#
loop_
_entity_poly.entity_id
_entity_poly.type
_entity_poly.pdbx_seq_one_letter_code
_entity_poly.pdbx_strand_id
1 'polypeptide(L)'
;MKTLTAIISALLCMVFPAALFSQEETSPMVFDAYECDFGEVEEAGGTLFYTFHFINGSTSPIRILRVSASCTCVSVSYPQGRLDGGQTGEISVAFNPARTFGEVVRMVDVFLSDGLPGVSLTLKASVKPSEYDIEDIYTVSLPDGVRITGTSQRFGYLAAGKMAERRIDVINASEKPVTLGTESDDAMSFLSVACPERLGPGEAGSLILRYTLPDAASSYGMHSDKVTLLVNDRPCNRFIEASCIGVEDFEGRKGPAPSLQVYPSRLEMKKSLLGRGYSGSVVIRNTGNGELRIRKVDLPDGVTADLPDGTVLKDGASRKVTFHSASAAFSSGFVTNDPVRPYKEIRTTSQ
;
A
#
# COMPACT_ATOMS: atom_id res chain seq x y z
N MET A 1 -69.89 -60.46 -3.20
CA MET A 1 -69.14 -60.28 -1.94
C MET A 1 -68.08 -59.28 -2.24
N LYS A 2 -68.16 -58.17 -1.56
CA LYS A 2 -67.54 -56.87 -1.94
C LYS A 2 -66.18 -56.76 -1.33
N THR A 3 -65.14 -56.55 -2.18
CA THR A 3 -63.81 -56.20 -1.75
C THR A 3 -63.63 -54.67 -1.80
N LEU A 4 -63.30 -54.11 -0.66
CA LEU A 4 -63.11 -52.72 -0.47
C LEU A 4 -61.60 -52.38 -0.69
N THR A 5 -61.33 -51.62 -1.73
CA THR A 5 -59.95 -51.19 -2.06
C THR A 5 -59.69 -49.83 -1.40
N ALA A 6 -58.77 -49.75 -0.43
CA ALA A 6 -58.35 -48.53 0.17
C ALA A 6 -57.24 -47.86 -0.65
N ILE A 7 -57.49 -46.63 -1.08
CA ILE A 7 -56.52 -45.80 -1.77
C ILE A 7 -55.75 -44.97 -0.72
N ILE A 8 -54.47 -45.28 -0.53
CA ILE A 8 -53.58 -44.49 0.30
C ILE A 8 -52.97 -43.42 -0.62
N SER A 9 -53.40 -42.18 -0.42
CA SER A 9 -52.79 -41.01 -1.07
C SER A 9 -51.52 -40.60 -0.31
N ALA A 10 -50.36 -40.91 -0.88
CA ALA A 10 -49.08 -40.46 -0.34
C ALA A 10 -48.81 -39.00 -0.77
N LEU A 11 -48.96 -38.07 0.17
CA LEU A 11 -48.59 -36.66 0.00
C LEU A 11 -47.07 -36.53 0.06
N LEU A 12 -46.41 -36.47 -1.12
CA LEU A 12 -44.96 -36.23 -1.23
C LEU A 12 -44.69 -34.75 -1.01
N CYS A 13 -44.30 -34.34 0.21
CA CYS A 13 -43.77 -33.04 0.47
C CYS A 13 -42.42 -32.89 -0.23
N MET A 14 -42.40 -32.19 -1.37
CA MET A 14 -41.18 -31.70 -1.98
C MET A 14 -40.63 -30.56 -1.09
N VAL A 15 -39.63 -30.89 -0.28
CA VAL A 15 -38.78 -29.88 0.38
C VAL A 15 -37.85 -29.35 -0.71
N PHE A 16 -38.20 -28.19 -1.28
CA PHE A 16 -37.23 -27.39 -2.07
C PHE A 16 -36.16 -26.91 -1.09
N PRO A 17 -34.85 -27.20 -1.33
CA PRO A 17 -33.84 -26.52 -0.61
C PRO A 17 -33.90 -25.05 -1.06
N ALA A 18 -34.21 -24.15 -0.12
CA ALA A 18 -33.99 -22.72 -0.31
C ALA A 18 -32.48 -22.53 -0.59
N ALA A 19 -32.13 -22.37 -1.85
CA ALA A 19 -30.82 -21.93 -2.23
C ALA A 19 -30.63 -20.54 -1.54
N LEU A 20 -29.79 -20.49 -0.53
CA LEU A 20 -29.27 -19.27 0.02
C LEU A 20 -28.48 -18.60 -1.11
N PHE A 21 -29.15 -17.76 -1.88
CA PHE A 21 -28.47 -16.78 -2.70
C PHE A 21 -27.75 -15.86 -1.72
N SER A 22 -26.45 -16.06 -1.57
CA SER A 22 -25.56 -15.03 -1.02
C SER A 22 -25.77 -13.81 -1.92
N GLN A 23 -26.48 -12.81 -1.45
CA GLN A 23 -26.47 -11.50 -2.10
C GLN A 23 -25.04 -11.02 -2.00
N GLU A 24 -24.33 -10.98 -3.11
CA GLU A 24 -23.13 -10.16 -3.23
C GLU A 24 -23.56 -8.73 -2.86
N GLU A 25 -23.04 -8.23 -1.74
CA GLU A 25 -23.29 -6.87 -1.33
C GLU A 25 -22.66 -5.95 -2.40
N THR A 26 -23.47 -5.43 -3.28
CA THR A 26 -23.04 -4.48 -4.30
C THR A 26 -22.74 -3.13 -3.63
N SER A 27 -21.70 -2.44 -4.10
CA SER A 27 -21.37 -1.11 -3.63
C SER A 27 -22.56 -0.15 -3.76
N PRO A 28 -22.80 0.71 -2.76
CA PRO A 28 -23.82 1.76 -2.89
C PRO A 28 -23.42 2.86 -3.89
N MET A 29 -22.15 2.94 -4.30
CA MET A 29 -21.72 3.84 -5.37
C MET A 29 -21.99 3.23 -6.73
N VAL A 30 -22.85 3.90 -7.51
CA VAL A 30 -23.18 3.51 -8.88
C VAL A 30 -22.54 4.50 -9.83
N PHE A 31 -21.62 4.04 -10.66
CA PHE A 31 -20.93 4.86 -11.65
C PHE A 31 -21.61 4.76 -13.01
N ASP A 32 -21.51 5.82 -13.80
CA ASP A 32 -21.93 5.84 -15.20
C ASP A 32 -20.99 5.01 -16.09
N ALA A 33 -19.71 4.92 -15.71
CA ALA A 33 -18.70 4.06 -16.29
C ALA A 33 -17.75 3.53 -15.21
N TYR A 34 -17.32 2.28 -15.33
CA TYR A 34 -16.32 1.65 -14.45
C TYR A 34 -14.95 1.53 -15.12
N GLU A 35 -14.87 1.91 -16.38
CA GLU A 35 -13.68 1.83 -17.19
C GLU A 35 -13.55 3.09 -18.05
N CYS A 36 -12.33 3.59 -18.16
CA CYS A 36 -11.92 4.61 -19.10
C CYS A 36 -10.84 4.03 -19.99
N ASP A 37 -11.04 4.07 -21.31
CA ASP A 37 -10.03 3.74 -22.29
C ASP A 37 -9.56 5.03 -22.99
N PHE A 38 -8.29 5.39 -22.78
CA PHE A 38 -7.67 6.54 -23.44
C PHE A 38 -7.28 6.24 -24.90
N GLY A 39 -7.40 4.96 -25.31
CA GLY A 39 -6.99 4.53 -26.64
C GLY A 39 -5.47 4.60 -26.83
N GLU A 40 -5.05 4.92 -28.05
CA GLU A 40 -3.65 5.06 -28.41
C GLU A 40 -3.14 6.44 -27.98
N VAL A 41 -2.09 6.50 -27.18
CA VAL A 41 -1.51 7.72 -26.64
C VAL A 41 0.01 7.71 -26.79
N GLU A 42 0.61 8.89 -26.95
CA GLU A 42 2.07 9.03 -27.00
C GLU A 42 2.64 9.08 -25.57
N GLU A 43 3.76 8.41 -25.32
CA GLU A 43 4.45 8.47 -24.02
C GLU A 43 4.81 9.90 -23.60
N ALA A 44 5.24 10.74 -24.57
CA ALA A 44 5.54 12.15 -24.35
C ALA A 44 4.31 13.07 -24.48
N GLY A 45 3.11 12.51 -24.69
CA GLY A 45 1.86 13.26 -24.92
C GLY A 45 1.34 14.07 -23.74
N GLY A 46 1.99 13.95 -22.58
CA GLY A 46 1.58 14.65 -21.37
C GLY A 46 0.50 13.91 -20.58
N THR A 47 -0.01 14.56 -19.54
CA THR A 47 -0.99 13.97 -18.62
C THR A 47 -2.39 13.97 -19.22
N LEU A 48 -3.05 12.84 -19.17
CA LEU A 48 -4.43 12.63 -19.63
C LEU A 48 -5.37 12.68 -18.43
N PHE A 49 -6.55 13.25 -18.64
CA PHE A 49 -7.54 13.43 -17.58
C PHE A 49 -8.85 12.74 -17.96
N TYR A 50 -9.47 12.12 -16.94
CA TYR A 50 -10.83 11.59 -17.05
C TYR A 50 -11.57 11.77 -15.74
N THR A 51 -12.89 11.92 -15.82
CA THR A 51 -13.74 12.06 -14.64
C THR A 51 -14.82 10.99 -14.67
N PHE A 52 -14.81 10.14 -13.66
CA PHE A 52 -15.87 9.17 -13.38
C PHE A 52 -16.97 9.87 -12.58
N HIS A 53 -18.18 9.84 -13.09
CA HIS A 53 -19.35 10.35 -12.38
C HIS A 53 -20.06 9.21 -11.66
N PHE A 54 -20.53 9.47 -10.47
CA PHE A 54 -21.25 8.49 -9.68
C PHE A 54 -22.43 9.10 -8.92
N ILE A 55 -23.33 8.25 -8.46
CA ILE A 55 -24.40 8.56 -7.53
C ILE A 55 -24.34 7.64 -6.33
N ASN A 56 -24.62 8.13 -5.13
CA ASN A 56 -24.96 7.29 -4.00
C ASN A 56 -26.35 6.70 -4.22
N GLY A 57 -26.41 5.47 -4.71
CA GLY A 57 -27.66 4.74 -5.00
C GLY A 57 -28.38 4.22 -3.75
N SER A 58 -27.81 4.39 -2.56
CA SER A 58 -28.46 3.98 -1.31
C SER A 58 -29.32 5.12 -0.73
N THR A 59 -30.13 4.78 0.26
CA THR A 59 -30.91 5.77 1.04
C THR A 59 -30.12 6.34 2.21
N SER A 60 -28.97 5.75 2.52
CA SER A 60 -28.09 6.15 3.64
C SER A 60 -26.91 6.97 3.14
N PRO A 61 -26.41 7.90 3.93
CA PRO A 61 -25.21 8.65 3.54
C PRO A 61 -23.97 7.76 3.56
N ILE A 62 -23.07 7.98 2.60
CA ILE A 62 -21.77 7.33 2.51
C ILE A 62 -20.64 8.35 2.58
N ARG A 63 -19.44 7.87 2.79
CA ARG A 63 -18.21 8.67 2.71
C ARG A 63 -17.11 7.88 2.03
N ILE A 64 -16.39 8.52 1.13
CA ILE A 64 -15.16 7.96 0.58
C ILE A 64 -14.05 8.15 1.61
N LEU A 65 -13.49 7.05 2.11
CA LEU A 65 -12.39 7.09 3.08
C LEU A 65 -11.06 7.37 2.41
N ARG A 66 -10.83 6.71 1.29
CA ARG A 66 -9.65 6.92 0.44
C ARG A 66 -9.91 6.39 -0.96
N VAL A 67 -9.11 6.87 -1.88
CA VAL A 67 -8.98 6.29 -3.22
C VAL A 67 -7.50 5.95 -3.43
N SER A 68 -7.21 4.76 -3.95
CA SER A 68 -5.86 4.25 -4.15
C SER A 68 -5.65 3.84 -5.60
N ALA A 69 -4.64 4.40 -6.24
CA ALA A 69 -4.25 3.97 -7.58
C ALA A 69 -3.18 2.89 -7.51
N SER A 70 -3.21 1.93 -8.45
CA SER A 70 -2.24 0.83 -8.55
C SER A 70 -0.85 1.27 -9.04
N CYS A 71 -0.69 2.53 -9.46
CA CYS A 71 0.55 3.11 -9.98
C CYS A 71 0.69 4.56 -9.53
N THR A 72 1.91 5.01 -9.29
CA THR A 72 2.22 6.42 -9.07
C THR A 72 2.05 7.29 -10.33
N CYS A 73 1.87 6.66 -11.49
CA CYS A 73 1.53 7.29 -12.76
C CYS A 73 0.08 7.81 -12.81
N VAL A 74 -0.75 7.46 -11.83
CA VAL A 74 -2.13 7.92 -11.71
C VAL A 74 -2.28 8.73 -10.43
N SER A 75 -2.75 9.96 -10.56
CA SER A 75 -3.20 10.78 -9.43
C SER A 75 -4.73 10.90 -9.43
N VAL A 76 -5.31 11.04 -8.24
CA VAL A 76 -6.76 10.99 -8.05
C VAL A 76 -7.22 12.14 -7.17
N SER A 77 -8.36 12.75 -7.56
CA SER A 77 -9.10 13.72 -6.76
C SER A 77 -10.54 13.23 -6.58
N TYR A 78 -11.06 13.35 -5.34
CA TYR A 78 -12.38 12.85 -4.99
C TYR A 78 -13.03 13.66 -3.86
N PRO A 79 -14.36 13.61 -3.67
CA PRO A 79 -15.06 14.31 -2.61
C PRO A 79 -14.62 13.84 -1.22
N GLN A 80 -14.28 14.78 -0.33
CA GLN A 80 -13.85 14.49 1.06
C GLN A 80 -15.02 14.51 2.05
N GLY A 81 -16.18 14.97 1.62
CA GLY A 81 -17.37 15.13 2.43
C GLY A 81 -18.25 13.88 2.53
N ARG A 82 -19.32 14.00 3.31
CA ARG A 82 -20.44 13.08 3.34
C ARG A 82 -21.26 13.25 2.06
N LEU A 83 -21.73 12.17 1.50
CA LEU A 83 -22.58 12.09 0.31
C LEU A 83 -23.91 11.49 0.74
N ASP A 84 -24.97 12.28 0.74
CA ASP A 84 -26.32 11.82 1.11
C ASP A 84 -26.90 10.88 0.04
N GLY A 85 -27.95 10.13 0.40
CA GLY A 85 -28.62 9.23 -0.54
C GLY A 85 -29.14 9.99 -1.76
N GLY A 86 -28.87 9.49 -2.95
CA GLY A 86 -29.17 10.13 -4.22
C GLY A 86 -28.25 11.27 -4.65
N GLN A 87 -27.26 11.64 -3.83
CA GLN A 87 -26.30 12.68 -4.18
C GLN A 87 -25.29 12.18 -5.20
N THR A 88 -24.97 13.00 -6.19
CA THR A 88 -23.96 12.75 -7.21
C THR A 88 -22.58 13.23 -6.76
N GLY A 89 -21.54 12.64 -7.31
CA GLY A 89 -20.16 13.04 -7.09
C GLY A 89 -19.26 12.64 -8.27
N GLU A 90 -18.00 13.03 -8.17
CA GLU A 90 -17.02 12.84 -9.24
C GLU A 90 -15.70 12.32 -8.66
N ILE A 91 -15.06 11.38 -9.36
CA ILE A 91 -13.69 10.98 -9.14
C ILE A 91 -12.90 11.36 -10.38
N SER A 92 -12.04 12.37 -10.26
CA SER A 92 -11.18 12.80 -11.35
C SER A 92 -9.85 12.06 -11.25
N VAL A 93 -9.40 11.50 -12.37
CA VAL A 93 -8.13 10.79 -12.50
C VAL A 93 -7.24 11.51 -13.51
N ALA A 94 -5.95 11.55 -13.24
CA ALA A 94 -4.94 12.07 -14.14
C ALA A 94 -3.88 10.98 -14.34
N PHE A 95 -3.78 10.48 -15.58
CA PHE A 95 -2.82 9.46 -15.98
C PHE A 95 -1.66 10.11 -16.73
N ASN A 96 -0.44 9.92 -16.22
CA ASN A 96 0.78 10.34 -16.89
C ASN A 96 1.42 9.11 -17.57
N PRO A 97 1.43 9.03 -18.92
CA PRO A 97 2.00 7.91 -19.65
C PRO A 97 3.54 7.89 -19.69
N ALA A 98 4.21 8.93 -19.19
CA ALA A 98 5.67 9.01 -19.21
C ALA A 98 6.32 7.76 -18.57
N ARG A 99 7.34 7.21 -19.26
CA ARG A 99 8.03 5.97 -18.87
C ARG A 99 7.12 4.73 -18.84
N THR A 100 6.10 4.74 -19.67
CA THR A 100 5.18 3.61 -19.84
C THR A 100 5.05 3.33 -21.32
N PHE A 101 4.97 2.08 -21.73
CA PHE A 101 4.82 1.69 -23.13
C PHE A 101 3.99 0.41 -23.27
N GLY A 102 3.38 0.23 -24.45
CA GLY A 102 2.51 -0.91 -24.75
C GLY A 102 1.14 -0.81 -24.06
N GLU A 103 0.49 -1.96 -23.95
CA GLU A 103 -0.83 -2.06 -23.31
C GLU A 103 -0.74 -1.82 -21.81
N VAL A 104 -1.51 -0.87 -21.32
CA VAL A 104 -1.50 -0.43 -19.93
C VAL A 104 -2.89 -0.59 -19.33
N VAL A 105 -2.97 -1.28 -18.20
CA VAL A 105 -4.17 -1.35 -17.37
C VAL A 105 -3.80 -0.85 -15.97
N ARG A 106 -4.56 0.10 -15.45
CA ARG A 106 -4.39 0.65 -14.09
C ARG A 106 -5.71 0.60 -13.35
N MET A 107 -5.65 0.23 -12.09
CA MET A 107 -6.82 0.18 -11.23
C MET A 107 -6.82 1.35 -10.26
N VAL A 108 -8.01 1.83 -9.95
CA VAL A 108 -8.28 2.89 -8.97
C VAL A 108 -9.33 2.34 -8.01
N ASP A 109 -8.90 1.98 -6.81
CA ASP A 109 -9.75 1.38 -5.78
C ASP A 109 -10.34 2.45 -4.87
N VAL A 110 -11.66 2.48 -4.76
CA VAL A 110 -12.43 3.40 -3.92
C VAL A 110 -12.86 2.65 -2.66
N PHE A 111 -12.48 3.16 -1.49
CA PHE A 111 -12.82 2.58 -0.19
C PHE A 111 -13.85 3.46 0.53
N LEU A 112 -14.93 2.84 1.01
CA LEU A 112 -16.05 3.51 1.66
C LEU A 112 -16.02 3.36 3.18
N SER A 113 -16.76 4.24 3.86
CA SER A 113 -17.01 4.16 5.30
C SER A 113 -17.85 2.95 5.69
N ASP A 114 -17.85 2.62 6.98
CA ASP A 114 -18.75 1.67 7.62
C ASP A 114 -18.68 0.22 7.08
N GLY A 115 -17.53 -0.15 6.49
CA GLY A 115 -17.31 -1.47 5.93
C GLY A 115 -18.13 -1.76 4.67
N LEU A 116 -18.66 -0.72 4.03
CA LEU A 116 -19.39 -0.87 2.79
C LEU A 116 -18.47 -1.37 1.66
N PRO A 117 -18.99 -2.19 0.73
CA PRO A 117 -18.21 -2.66 -0.40
C PRO A 117 -17.67 -1.49 -1.22
N GLY A 118 -16.37 -1.54 -1.50
CA GLY A 118 -15.69 -0.57 -2.36
C GLY A 118 -15.99 -0.79 -3.84
N VAL A 119 -15.36 0.03 -4.67
CA VAL A 119 -15.44 -0.05 -6.13
C VAL A 119 -14.04 0.04 -6.71
N SER A 120 -13.75 -0.79 -7.71
CA SER A 120 -12.56 -0.67 -8.55
C SER A 120 -12.92 -0.08 -9.91
N LEU A 121 -12.24 1.00 -10.28
CA LEU A 121 -12.32 1.63 -11.59
C LEU A 121 -11.08 1.26 -12.39
N THR A 122 -11.23 1.12 -13.70
CA THR A 122 -10.15 0.68 -14.60
C THR A 122 -9.79 1.78 -15.59
N LEU A 123 -8.50 2.03 -15.75
CA LEU A 123 -7.94 2.89 -16.81
C LEU A 123 -7.17 2.01 -17.78
N LYS A 124 -7.40 2.20 -19.08
CA LYS A 124 -6.70 1.52 -20.17
C LYS A 124 -6.06 2.54 -21.11
N ALA A 125 -4.94 2.18 -21.68
CA ALA A 125 -4.28 2.92 -22.73
C ALA A 125 -3.34 2.00 -23.51
N SER A 126 -3.12 2.27 -24.81
CA SER A 126 -2.05 1.72 -25.60
C SER A 126 -0.99 2.81 -25.81
N VAL A 127 0.11 2.73 -25.07
CA VAL A 127 1.12 3.80 -25.04
C VAL A 127 2.20 3.54 -26.11
N LYS A 128 2.31 4.44 -27.08
CA LYS A 128 3.42 4.43 -28.04
C LYS A 128 4.69 4.94 -27.39
N PRO A 129 5.79 4.19 -27.47
CA PRO A 129 7.06 4.63 -26.90
C PRO A 129 7.58 5.86 -27.63
N SER A 130 8.14 6.79 -26.88
CA SER A 130 8.98 7.86 -27.43
C SER A 130 10.36 7.31 -27.78
N GLU A 131 11.04 7.94 -28.73
CA GLU A 131 12.46 7.68 -28.96
C GLU A 131 13.24 8.31 -27.79
N TYR A 132 13.66 7.48 -26.83
CA TYR A 132 14.55 7.87 -25.75
C TYR A 132 15.93 7.27 -25.96
N ASP A 133 16.95 8.02 -25.62
CA ASP A 133 18.28 7.47 -25.43
C ASP A 133 18.29 6.51 -24.22
N ILE A 134 19.15 5.49 -24.29
CA ILE A 134 19.30 4.51 -23.18
C ILE A 134 19.48 5.23 -21.84
N GLU A 135 20.15 6.37 -21.84
CA GLU A 135 20.42 7.19 -20.67
C GLU A 135 19.20 7.86 -20.06
N ASP A 136 18.21 8.16 -20.85
CA ASP A 136 16.95 8.75 -20.38
C ASP A 136 16.10 7.72 -19.63
N ILE A 137 16.15 6.45 -20.06
CA ILE A 137 15.42 5.35 -19.43
C ILE A 137 16.22 4.80 -18.25
N TYR A 138 17.47 4.45 -18.49
CA TYR A 138 18.36 3.84 -17.50
C TYR A 138 19.27 4.91 -16.88
N THR A 139 18.70 5.71 -15.99
CA THR A 139 19.29 6.94 -15.47
C THR A 139 20.50 6.73 -14.56
N VAL A 140 20.68 5.52 -14.03
CA VAL A 140 21.78 5.22 -13.11
C VAL A 140 22.83 4.38 -13.82
N SER A 141 24.04 4.92 -13.91
CA SER A 141 25.21 4.24 -14.46
C SER A 141 25.91 3.41 -13.39
N LEU A 142 26.27 2.18 -13.74
CA LEU A 142 27.07 1.23 -12.98
C LEU A 142 28.39 0.96 -13.69
N PRO A 143 29.36 0.25 -13.07
CA PRO A 143 30.59 -0.15 -13.74
C PRO A 143 30.36 -0.95 -15.04
N ASP A 144 31.37 -0.99 -15.89
CA ASP A 144 31.44 -1.79 -17.11
C ASP A 144 30.27 -1.55 -18.09
N GLY A 145 29.70 -0.34 -18.10
CA GLY A 145 28.64 0.04 -19.04
C GLY A 145 27.23 -0.52 -18.69
N VAL A 146 27.07 -1.09 -17.52
CA VAL A 146 25.74 -1.48 -17.03
C VAL A 146 24.96 -0.22 -16.60
N ARG A 147 23.68 -0.18 -16.87
CA ARG A 147 22.79 0.90 -16.43
C ARG A 147 21.49 0.34 -15.88
N ILE A 148 20.89 1.02 -14.92
CA ILE A 148 19.61 0.65 -14.29
C ILE A 148 18.66 1.84 -14.23
N THR A 149 17.37 1.55 -14.11
CA THR A 149 16.31 2.59 -14.05
C THR A 149 16.25 3.31 -12.69
N GLY A 150 16.86 2.76 -11.66
CA GLY A 150 16.91 3.36 -10.33
C GLY A 150 17.54 2.45 -9.29
N THR A 151 17.76 2.98 -8.08
CA THR A 151 18.41 2.26 -6.99
C THR A 151 17.51 2.04 -5.78
N SER A 152 16.28 2.53 -5.79
CA SER A 152 15.40 2.41 -4.63
C SER A 152 13.99 1.97 -5.01
N GLN A 153 13.38 1.14 -4.15
CA GLN A 153 12.01 0.70 -4.29
C GLN A 153 11.26 0.81 -2.96
N ARG A 154 10.04 1.35 -3.03
CA ARG A 154 9.13 1.42 -1.89
C ARG A 154 7.99 0.44 -2.09
N PHE A 155 7.85 -0.48 -1.15
CA PHE A 155 6.78 -1.48 -1.17
C PHE A 155 5.48 -0.98 -0.52
N GLY A 156 5.52 0.16 0.18
CA GLY A 156 4.37 0.68 0.90
C GLY A 156 4.02 -0.18 2.11
N TYR A 157 2.72 -0.38 2.36
CA TYR A 157 2.26 -1.30 3.40
C TYR A 157 2.38 -2.74 2.91
N LEU A 158 3.00 -3.58 3.74
CA LEU A 158 3.12 -5.02 3.52
C LEU A 158 2.63 -5.74 4.78
N ALA A 159 1.67 -6.65 4.61
CA ALA A 159 1.15 -7.39 5.76
C ALA A 159 2.18 -8.42 6.26
N ALA A 160 2.23 -8.61 7.58
CA ALA A 160 2.99 -9.70 8.19
C ALA A 160 2.58 -11.05 7.58
N GLY A 161 3.54 -11.94 7.32
CA GLY A 161 3.31 -13.21 6.63
C GLY A 161 3.17 -13.12 5.10
N LYS A 162 3.28 -11.94 4.52
CA LYS A 162 3.14 -11.75 3.05
C LYS A 162 4.48 -11.38 2.40
N MET A 163 4.50 -11.55 1.09
CA MET A 163 5.59 -11.20 0.21
C MET A 163 5.09 -10.27 -0.89
N ALA A 164 5.91 -9.32 -1.30
CA ALA A 164 5.67 -8.45 -2.45
C ALA A 164 6.89 -8.41 -3.36
N GLU A 165 6.66 -8.19 -4.65
CA GLU A 165 7.71 -8.04 -5.65
C GLU A 165 7.70 -6.63 -6.25
N ARG A 166 8.90 -6.15 -6.59
CA ARG A 166 9.16 -4.94 -7.38
C ARG A 166 10.26 -5.22 -8.38
N ARG A 167 10.37 -4.35 -9.37
CA ARG A 167 11.29 -4.50 -10.49
C ARG A 167 12.14 -3.25 -10.65
N ILE A 168 13.41 -3.44 -10.97
CA ILE A 168 14.31 -2.41 -11.48
C ILE A 168 14.86 -2.95 -12.80
N ASP A 169 14.66 -2.23 -13.89
CA ASP A 169 15.15 -2.68 -15.18
C ASP A 169 16.63 -2.34 -15.31
N VAL A 170 17.36 -3.23 -15.98
CA VAL A 170 18.81 -3.17 -16.19
C VAL A 170 19.11 -3.39 -17.67
N ILE A 171 20.13 -2.73 -18.17
CA ILE A 171 20.66 -2.92 -19.51
C ILE A 171 22.19 -2.97 -19.49
N ASN A 172 22.77 -3.84 -20.30
CA ASN A 172 24.18 -3.78 -20.63
C ASN A 172 24.38 -2.88 -21.86
N ALA A 173 24.73 -1.63 -21.63
CA ALA A 173 25.02 -0.66 -22.70
C ALA A 173 26.45 -0.74 -23.24
N SER A 174 27.24 -1.75 -22.84
CA SER A 174 28.60 -1.96 -23.33
C SER A 174 28.65 -2.93 -24.53
N GLU A 175 29.80 -2.99 -25.17
CA GLU A 175 30.07 -3.93 -26.27
C GLU A 175 30.48 -5.34 -25.82
N LYS A 176 30.61 -5.56 -24.51
CA LYS A 176 31.05 -6.84 -23.91
C LYS A 176 29.97 -7.44 -23.03
N PRO A 177 29.85 -8.76 -22.96
CA PRO A 177 28.95 -9.36 -22.01
C PRO A 177 29.41 -9.08 -20.57
N VAL A 178 28.43 -8.91 -19.65
CA VAL A 178 28.64 -8.66 -18.24
C VAL A 178 27.91 -9.72 -17.42
N THR A 179 28.45 -10.04 -16.23
CA THR A 179 27.77 -10.85 -15.21
C THR A 179 27.22 -9.93 -14.13
N LEU A 180 26.05 -10.29 -13.59
CA LEU A 180 25.41 -9.57 -12.50
C LEU A 180 25.25 -10.49 -11.30
N GLY A 181 25.42 -9.94 -10.12
CA GLY A 181 25.22 -10.62 -8.86
C GLY A 181 24.80 -9.67 -7.77
N THR A 182 24.49 -10.21 -6.61
CA THR A 182 24.15 -9.43 -5.42
C THR A 182 24.83 -9.98 -4.19
N GLU A 183 25.19 -9.09 -3.28
CA GLU A 183 25.71 -9.40 -1.96
C GLU A 183 24.92 -8.63 -0.90
N SER A 184 24.50 -9.32 0.15
CA SER A 184 23.83 -8.72 1.28
C SER A 184 24.68 -8.87 2.52
N ASP A 185 24.98 -7.76 3.17
CA ASP A 185 25.75 -7.74 4.42
C ASP A 185 24.87 -8.07 5.64
N ASP A 186 23.56 -8.08 5.49
CA ASP A 186 22.60 -8.28 6.58
C ASP A 186 21.90 -9.65 6.46
N ALA A 187 22.30 -10.57 7.35
CA ALA A 187 21.66 -11.88 7.48
C ALA A 187 20.20 -11.82 7.98
N MET A 188 19.77 -10.69 8.50
CA MET A 188 18.40 -10.42 8.98
C MET A 188 17.54 -9.68 7.97
N SER A 189 18.06 -9.41 6.77
CA SER A 189 17.33 -8.69 5.71
C SER A 189 16.08 -9.45 5.27
N PHE A 190 14.99 -8.72 5.13
CA PHE A 190 13.74 -9.23 4.53
C PHE A 190 13.74 -9.10 3.00
N LEU A 191 14.75 -8.44 2.44
CA LEU A 191 14.91 -8.20 1.02
C LEU A 191 15.78 -9.27 0.37
N SER A 192 15.30 -9.87 -0.71
CA SER A 192 16.11 -10.62 -1.65
C SER A 192 16.03 -9.99 -3.04
N VAL A 193 17.14 -10.00 -3.76
CA VAL A 193 17.24 -9.48 -5.12
C VAL A 193 17.76 -10.57 -6.04
N ALA A 194 16.93 -10.96 -7.02
CA ALA A 194 17.34 -11.85 -8.09
C ALA A 194 17.69 -11.01 -9.32
N CYS A 195 18.82 -11.27 -9.94
CA CYS A 195 19.28 -10.61 -11.15
C CYS A 195 19.56 -11.65 -12.26
N PRO A 196 19.55 -11.23 -13.54
CA PRO A 196 20.08 -12.05 -14.63
C PRO A 196 21.54 -12.36 -14.35
N GLU A 197 21.94 -13.63 -14.48
CA GLU A 197 23.37 -14.02 -14.27
C GLU A 197 24.30 -13.35 -15.28
N ARG A 198 23.81 -13.14 -16.51
CA ARG A 198 24.60 -12.57 -17.62
C ARG A 198 23.71 -11.76 -18.53
N LEU A 199 24.25 -10.67 -19.05
CA LEU A 199 23.66 -9.86 -20.11
C LEU A 199 24.66 -9.68 -21.25
N GLY A 200 24.27 -10.01 -22.47
CA GLY A 200 25.01 -9.70 -23.68
C GLY A 200 25.05 -8.18 -24.00
N PRO A 201 25.86 -7.77 -24.99
CA PRO A 201 25.87 -6.38 -25.44
C PRO A 201 24.47 -5.90 -25.88
N GLY A 202 24.02 -4.76 -25.38
CA GLY A 202 22.71 -4.20 -25.67
C GLY A 202 21.52 -4.97 -25.04
N GLU A 203 21.78 -6.05 -24.32
CA GLU A 203 20.72 -6.86 -23.72
C GLU A 203 20.16 -6.20 -22.45
N ALA A 204 18.83 -6.16 -22.36
CA ALA A 204 18.10 -5.68 -21.21
C ALA A 204 17.56 -6.85 -20.37
N GLY A 205 17.40 -6.60 -19.08
CA GLY A 205 16.86 -7.55 -18.11
C GLY A 205 16.18 -6.84 -16.95
N SER A 206 15.97 -7.56 -15.87
CA SER A 206 15.35 -6.98 -14.67
C SER A 206 15.92 -7.57 -13.38
N LEU A 207 16.14 -6.69 -12.43
CA LEU A 207 16.37 -7.06 -11.03
C LEU A 207 15.00 -7.24 -10.37
N ILE A 208 14.74 -8.41 -9.82
CA ILE A 208 13.48 -8.73 -9.12
C ILE A 208 13.73 -8.62 -7.63
N LEU A 209 13.13 -7.62 -7.02
CA LEU A 209 13.20 -7.38 -5.58
C LEU A 209 12.01 -8.06 -4.91
N ARG A 210 12.28 -8.98 -3.99
CA ARG A 210 11.27 -9.64 -3.16
C ARG A 210 11.45 -9.22 -1.72
N TYR A 211 10.41 -8.63 -1.17
CA TYR A 211 10.35 -8.26 0.23
C TYR A 211 9.41 -9.22 0.95
N THR A 212 9.93 -10.03 1.87
CA THR A 212 9.18 -11.09 2.55
C THR A 212 9.16 -10.81 4.04
N LEU A 213 8.00 -10.48 4.60
CA LEU A 213 7.83 -10.32 6.04
C LEU A 213 7.37 -11.64 6.66
N PRO A 214 8.02 -12.15 7.73
CA PRO A 214 7.53 -13.29 8.47
C PRO A 214 6.21 -12.96 9.19
N ASP A 215 5.43 -13.98 9.51
CA ASP A 215 4.25 -13.83 10.38
C ASP A 215 4.70 -13.73 11.85
N ALA A 216 5.23 -12.57 12.21
CA ALA A 216 5.81 -12.33 13.52
C ALA A 216 5.71 -10.84 13.92
N ALA A 217 5.82 -10.57 15.22
CA ALA A 217 5.80 -9.20 15.72
C ALA A 217 6.96 -8.34 15.21
N SER A 218 8.10 -8.95 14.87
CA SER A 218 9.24 -8.28 14.23
C SER A 218 8.94 -7.66 12.88
N SER A 219 7.89 -8.13 12.21
CA SER A 219 7.45 -7.61 10.91
C SER A 219 6.75 -6.26 10.98
N TYR A 220 6.28 -5.84 12.16
CA TYR A 220 5.61 -4.55 12.29
C TYR A 220 6.60 -3.40 12.32
N GLY A 221 6.25 -2.28 11.67
CA GLY A 221 7.02 -1.05 11.64
C GLY A 221 7.71 -0.79 10.31
N MET A 222 8.56 0.23 10.30
CA MET A 222 9.33 0.61 9.13
C MET A 222 10.56 -0.31 8.98
N HIS A 223 10.74 -0.83 7.79
CA HIS A 223 11.90 -1.63 7.39
C HIS A 223 12.59 -0.97 6.20
N SER A 224 13.90 -0.98 6.21
CA SER A 224 14.74 -0.49 5.11
C SER A 224 15.96 -1.40 5.01
N ASP A 225 16.09 -2.04 3.86
CA ASP A 225 17.15 -3.00 3.57
C ASP A 225 17.96 -2.55 2.37
N LYS A 226 19.24 -2.95 2.33
CA LYS A 226 20.17 -2.63 1.26
C LYS A 226 20.86 -3.88 0.78
N VAL A 227 21.06 -3.94 -0.54
CA VAL A 227 21.78 -5.02 -1.21
C VAL A 227 22.82 -4.39 -2.13
N THR A 228 24.07 -4.85 -2.04
CA THR A 228 25.14 -4.44 -2.95
C THR A 228 25.01 -5.19 -4.27
N LEU A 229 25.03 -4.46 -5.39
CA LEU A 229 25.12 -5.06 -6.71
C LEU A 229 26.58 -5.39 -7.05
N LEU A 230 26.76 -6.53 -7.70
CA LEU A 230 28.02 -6.95 -8.28
C LEU A 230 27.92 -6.88 -9.81
N VAL A 231 28.94 -6.31 -10.44
CA VAL A 231 29.13 -6.36 -11.89
C VAL A 231 30.49 -7.02 -12.14
N ASN A 232 30.50 -8.10 -12.92
CA ASN A 232 31.69 -8.92 -13.15
C ASN A 232 32.40 -9.32 -11.84
N ASP A 233 31.60 -9.81 -10.87
CA ASP A 233 32.01 -10.23 -9.51
C ASP A 233 32.68 -9.13 -8.67
N ARG A 234 32.49 -7.87 -9.04
CA ARG A 234 33.01 -6.71 -8.30
C ARG A 234 31.86 -5.89 -7.72
N PRO A 235 31.93 -5.54 -6.43
CA PRO A 235 30.91 -4.70 -5.81
C PRO A 235 30.86 -3.32 -6.47
N CYS A 236 29.66 -2.89 -6.78
CA CYS A 236 29.38 -1.53 -7.24
C CYS A 236 29.37 -0.58 -6.02
N ASN A 237 29.84 0.66 -6.20
CA ASN A 237 29.66 1.70 -5.19
C ASN A 237 28.20 2.23 -5.16
N ARG A 238 27.23 1.34 -5.38
CA ARG A 238 25.80 1.62 -5.41
C ARG A 238 25.05 0.48 -4.72
N PHE A 239 24.09 0.84 -3.91
CA PHE A 239 23.20 -0.10 -3.22
C PHE A 239 21.83 -0.07 -3.88
N ILE A 240 21.20 -1.22 -3.97
CA ILE A 240 19.74 -1.30 -4.15
C ILE A 240 19.13 -1.20 -2.77
N GLU A 241 18.31 -0.20 -2.56
CA GLU A 241 17.60 0.06 -1.30
C GLU A 241 16.11 -0.25 -1.48
N ALA A 242 15.55 -0.98 -0.55
CA ALA A 242 14.12 -1.25 -0.52
C ALA A 242 13.56 -0.94 0.87
N SER A 243 12.34 -0.41 0.91
CA SER A 243 11.66 -0.14 2.17
C SER A 243 10.20 -0.53 2.12
N CYS A 244 9.69 -0.98 3.26
CA CYS A 244 8.27 -1.23 3.46
C CYS A 244 7.84 -0.80 4.87
N ILE A 245 6.54 -0.76 5.09
CA ILE A 245 5.96 -0.60 6.42
C ILE A 245 5.15 -1.86 6.70
N GLY A 246 5.66 -2.68 7.63
CA GLY A 246 5.00 -3.89 8.05
C GLY A 246 3.75 -3.59 8.88
N VAL A 247 2.62 -4.16 8.49
CA VAL A 247 1.31 -3.92 9.10
C VAL A 247 0.54 -5.22 9.32
N GLU A 248 -0.61 -5.15 9.97
CA GLU A 248 -1.55 -6.27 10.09
C GLU A 248 -2.16 -6.60 8.72
N ASP A 249 -2.50 -7.87 8.51
CA ASP A 249 -3.30 -8.28 7.36
C ASP A 249 -4.77 -7.89 7.59
N PHE A 250 -5.29 -7.05 6.71
CA PHE A 250 -6.68 -6.58 6.76
C PHE A 250 -7.56 -7.27 5.72
N GLU A 251 -7.02 -8.24 4.99
CA GLU A 251 -7.79 -8.99 3.98
C GLU A 251 -8.98 -9.70 4.64
N GLY A 252 -10.16 -9.52 4.07
CA GLY A 252 -11.40 -10.15 4.56
C GLY A 252 -11.93 -9.61 5.90
N ARG A 253 -11.34 -8.56 6.48
CA ARG A 253 -11.83 -7.97 7.73
C ARG A 253 -13.23 -7.40 7.56
N LYS A 254 -14.14 -7.85 8.42
CA LYS A 254 -15.52 -7.35 8.53
C LYS A 254 -15.75 -6.77 9.93
N GLY A 255 -16.66 -5.82 10.04
CA GLY A 255 -17.12 -5.25 11.30
C GLY A 255 -16.52 -3.89 11.65
N PRO A 256 -16.75 -3.41 12.89
CA PRO A 256 -16.35 -2.09 13.33
C PRO A 256 -14.83 -1.90 13.24
N ALA A 257 -14.41 -0.74 12.76
CA ALA A 257 -13.01 -0.40 12.56
C ALA A 257 -12.55 0.64 13.59
N PRO A 258 -11.46 0.36 14.33
CA PRO A 258 -10.82 1.35 15.17
C PRO A 258 -10.14 2.42 14.31
N SER A 259 -9.92 3.60 14.88
CA SER A 259 -9.18 4.67 14.19
C SER A 259 -8.27 5.40 15.16
N LEU A 260 -7.01 5.53 14.81
CA LEU A 260 -6.01 6.22 15.62
C LEU A 260 -5.98 7.72 15.33
N GLN A 261 -6.28 8.53 16.32
CA GLN A 261 -5.97 9.95 16.36
C GLN A 261 -4.79 10.23 17.27
N VAL A 262 -3.88 11.11 16.84
CA VAL A 262 -2.73 11.57 17.63
C VAL A 262 -2.78 13.08 17.72
N TYR A 263 -2.66 13.63 18.93
CA TYR A 263 -2.65 15.05 19.20
C TYR A 263 -1.58 15.41 20.24
N PRO A 264 -0.77 16.45 19.99
CA PRO A 264 -0.66 17.18 18.74
C PRO A 264 -0.10 16.30 17.61
N SER A 265 -0.33 16.68 16.35
CA SER A 265 0.15 15.93 15.17
C SER A 265 1.66 16.00 14.97
N ARG A 266 2.31 16.95 15.63
CA ARG A 266 3.77 17.12 15.71
C ARG A 266 4.19 17.08 17.18
N LEU A 267 5.23 16.32 17.47
CA LEU A 267 5.74 16.14 18.82
C LEU A 267 6.76 17.26 19.11
N GLU A 268 6.44 18.09 20.09
CA GLU A 268 7.36 19.11 20.60
C GLU A 268 8.28 18.50 21.66
N MET A 269 9.58 18.46 21.39
CA MET A 269 10.59 17.93 22.30
C MET A 269 11.21 19.05 23.12
N LYS A 270 11.07 18.98 24.45
CA LYS A 270 11.60 19.95 25.40
C LYS A 270 12.84 19.38 26.11
N LYS A 271 13.86 20.20 26.26
CA LYS A 271 15.06 19.82 26.98
C LYS A 271 14.74 19.56 28.47
N SER A 272 15.24 18.47 29.00
CA SER A 272 15.09 18.14 30.42
C SER A 272 15.80 19.14 31.31
N LEU A 273 15.11 19.62 32.34
CA LEU A 273 15.66 20.57 33.32
C LEU A 273 16.71 19.94 34.23
N LEU A 274 16.66 18.63 34.44
CA LEU A 274 17.51 17.89 35.39
C LEU A 274 18.60 17.08 34.71
N GLY A 275 18.80 17.23 33.39
CA GLY A 275 19.79 16.39 32.83
C GLY A 275 19.93 16.32 31.33
N ARG A 276 20.30 15.17 30.91
CA ARG A 276 20.70 14.85 29.57
C ARG A 276 19.48 14.38 28.74
N GLY A 277 19.16 15.08 27.67
CA GLY A 277 18.17 14.65 26.70
C GLY A 277 16.91 15.51 26.68
N TYR A 278 15.96 15.03 25.89
CA TYR A 278 14.71 15.70 25.58
C TYR A 278 13.53 14.79 25.92
N SER A 279 12.39 15.39 26.25
CA SER A 279 11.13 14.69 26.42
C SER A 279 9.96 15.45 25.78
N GLY A 280 9.00 14.74 25.30
CA GLY A 280 7.78 15.30 24.71
C GLY A 280 6.64 14.30 24.79
N SER A 281 5.41 14.78 24.70
CA SER A 281 4.25 13.89 24.82
C SER A 281 3.20 14.19 23.77
N VAL A 282 2.53 13.13 23.35
CA VAL A 282 1.30 13.18 22.58
C VAL A 282 0.17 12.45 23.30
N VAL A 283 -1.06 12.74 22.94
CA VAL A 283 -2.22 11.96 23.34
C VAL A 283 -2.68 11.14 22.14
N ILE A 284 -2.75 9.84 22.32
CA ILE A 284 -3.37 8.93 21.35
C ILE A 284 -4.82 8.67 21.78
N ARG A 285 -5.73 8.61 20.82
CA ARG A 285 -7.16 8.36 21.05
C ARG A 285 -7.70 7.41 19.99
N ASN A 286 -8.53 6.46 20.44
CA ASN A 286 -9.37 5.70 19.54
C ASN A 286 -10.63 6.50 19.20
N THR A 287 -10.76 6.95 17.96
CA THR A 287 -11.93 7.70 17.47
C THR A 287 -12.85 6.86 16.59
N GLY A 288 -12.48 5.59 16.36
CA GLY A 288 -13.29 4.64 15.61
C GLY A 288 -14.14 3.76 16.52
N ASN A 289 -14.80 2.78 15.91
CA ASN A 289 -15.60 1.77 16.58
C ASN A 289 -14.81 0.48 16.68
N GLY A 290 -14.74 -0.10 17.87
CA GLY A 290 -13.96 -1.31 18.15
C GLY A 290 -12.61 -1.03 18.81
N GLU A 291 -11.99 -2.07 19.33
CA GLU A 291 -10.74 -1.96 20.07
C GLU A 291 -9.56 -1.57 19.15
N LEU A 292 -8.94 -0.44 19.44
CA LEU A 292 -7.68 -0.04 18.80
C LEU A 292 -6.51 -0.72 19.53
N ARG A 293 -5.77 -1.52 18.81
CA ARG A 293 -4.57 -2.21 19.29
C ARG A 293 -3.31 -1.61 18.71
N ILE A 294 -2.41 -1.17 19.58
CA ILE A 294 -1.06 -0.73 19.18
C ILE A 294 -0.22 -2.00 18.97
N ARG A 295 0.12 -2.32 17.75
CA ARG A 295 0.94 -3.50 17.41
C ARG A 295 2.40 -3.27 17.74
N LYS A 296 2.89 -2.07 17.44
CA LYS A 296 4.26 -1.64 17.73
C LYS A 296 4.34 -0.12 17.85
N VAL A 297 5.17 0.35 18.76
CA VAL A 297 5.67 1.72 18.74
C VAL A 297 7.01 1.67 18.03
N ASP A 298 7.04 2.19 16.80
CA ASP A 298 8.20 2.15 15.92
C ASP A 298 9.16 3.28 16.28
N LEU A 299 10.20 2.95 17.01
CA LEU A 299 11.13 3.89 17.62
C LEU A 299 12.51 3.73 16.96
N PRO A 300 13.18 4.83 16.59
CA PRO A 300 14.57 4.78 16.19
C PRO A 300 15.49 4.54 17.42
N ASP A 301 16.72 4.14 17.15
CA ASP A 301 17.71 3.90 18.19
C ASP A 301 17.90 5.12 19.12
N GLY A 302 17.94 4.83 20.42
CA GLY A 302 18.11 5.86 21.45
C GLY A 302 16.84 6.67 21.79
N VAL A 303 15.70 6.31 21.21
CA VAL A 303 14.39 6.87 21.58
C VAL A 303 13.59 5.81 22.37
N THR A 304 12.91 6.23 23.42
CA THR A 304 12.01 5.40 24.22
C THR A 304 10.65 6.04 24.35
N ALA A 305 9.62 5.23 24.55
CA ALA A 305 8.25 5.67 24.82
C ALA A 305 7.63 4.88 26.00
N ASP A 306 6.75 5.52 26.75
CA ASP A 306 6.05 4.89 27.88
C ASP A 306 4.76 4.12 27.46
N LEU A 307 4.74 3.64 26.24
CA LEU A 307 3.64 2.88 25.68
C LEU A 307 4.12 1.47 25.27
N PRO A 308 3.71 0.41 25.99
CA PRO A 308 4.05 -0.95 25.58
C PRO A 308 3.35 -1.37 24.30
N ASP A 309 4.05 -2.18 23.48
CA ASP A 309 3.43 -2.89 22.37
C ASP A 309 2.28 -3.77 22.88
N GLY A 310 1.24 -3.96 22.07
CA GLY A 310 0.03 -4.69 22.44
C GLY A 310 -0.98 -3.88 23.26
N THR A 311 -0.70 -2.62 23.60
CA THR A 311 -1.67 -1.75 24.30
C THR A 311 -2.99 -1.67 23.53
N VAL A 312 -4.11 -1.80 24.26
CA VAL A 312 -5.47 -1.73 23.70
C VAL A 312 -6.20 -0.52 24.24
N LEU A 313 -6.81 0.25 23.35
CA LEU A 313 -7.69 1.37 23.66
C LEU A 313 -9.13 1.02 23.22
N LYS A 314 -10.06 1.03 24.14
CA LYS A 314 -11.51 0.89 23.85
C LYS A 314 -12.01 2.11 23.08
N ASP A 315 -13.22 2.01 22.54
CA ASP A 315 -13.89 3.10 21.85
C ASP A 315 -13.88 4.38 22.66
N GLY A 316 -13.44 5.49 22.06
CA GLY A 316 -13.35 6.80 22.72
C GLY A 316 -12.21 6.96 23.72
N ALA A 317 -11.54 5.88 24.11
CA ALA A 317 -10.45 5.93 25.11
C ALA A 317 -9.23 6.70 24.57
N SER A 318 -8.55 7.36 25.52
CA SER A 318 -7.32 8.12 25.22
C SER A 318 -6.21 7.74 26.18
N ARG A 319 -4.97 7.88 25.73
CA ARG A 319 -3.77 7.69 26.55
C ARG A 319 -2.71 8.72 26.19
N LYS A 320 -2.07 9.29 27.18
CA LYS A 320 -0.87 10.10 27.01
C LYS A 320 0.32 9.17 26.80
N VAL A 321 1.16 9.50 25.83
CA VAL A 321 2.41 8.80 25.52
C VAL A 321 3.55 9.81 25.58
N THR A 322 4.55 9.49 26.40
CA THR A 322 5.73 10.32 26.59
C THR A 322 6.92 9.68 25.92
N PHE A 323 7.62 10.47 25.11
CA PHE A 323 8.86 10.07 24.43
C PHE A 323 10.05 10.68 25.12
N HIS A 324 11.16 9.94 25.17
CA HIS A 324 12.46 10.38 25.67
C HIS A 324 13.52 10.09 24.60
N SER A 325 14.44 11.05 24.39
CA SER A 325 15.51 10.93 23.39
C SER A 325 16.72 11.77 23.77
N ALA A 326 17.90 11.38 23.31
CA ALA A 326 19.09 12.21 23.37
C ALA A 326 19.05 13.36 22.35
N SER A 327 18.26 13.24 21.27
CA SER A 327 18.08 14.24 20.21
C SER A 327 16.68 14.85 20.26
N ALA A 328 16.57 16.14 19.91
CA ALA A 328 15.27 16.79 19.75
C ALA A 328 14.56 16.39 18.45
N ALA A 329 15.31 15.91 17.45
CA ALA A 329 14.80 15.58 16.14
C ALA A 329 14.85 14.06 15.89
N PHE A 330 13.68 13.45 15.67
CA PHE A 330 13.54 12.07 15.22
C PHE A 330 12.19 11.89 14.52
N SER A 331 12.03 10.77 13.80
CA SER A 331 10.75 10.29 13.31
C SER A 331 10.42 8.98 14.01
N SER A 332 9.18 8.77 14.35
CA SER A 332 8.65 7.61 15.03
C SER A 332 7.28 7.28 14.48
N GLY A 333 6.69 6.16 14.86
CA GLY A 333 5.35 5.81 14.40
C GLY A 333 4.62 4.83 15.30
N PHE A 334 3.32 4.75 15.12
CA PHE A 334 2.47 3.73 15.71
C PHE A 334 1.96 2.80 14.61
N VAL A 335 2.27 1.52 14.74
CA VAL A 335 1.62 0.46 13.96
C VAL A 335 0.39 -0.01 14.72
N THR A 336 -0.75 -0.03 14.06
CA THR A 336 -2.03 -0.36 14.70
C THR A 336 -2.90 -1.26 13.83
N ASN A 337 -4.01 -1.70 14.40
CA ASN A 337 -5.06 -2.41 13.68
C ASN A 337 -6.11 -1.46 13.05
N ASP A 338 -5.79 -0.16 12.87
CA ASP A 338 -6.59 0.77 12.07
C ASP A 338 -6.44 0.40 10.58
N PRO A 339 -7.49 -0.09 9.90
CA PRO A 339 -7.36 -0.58 8.52
C PRO A 339 -7.17 0.54 7.50
N VAL A 340 -7.51 1.78 7.87
CA VAL A 340 -7.39 2.95 6.99
C VAL A 340 -6.00 3.57 7.07
N ARG A 341 -5.44 3.63 8.28
CA ARG A 341 -4.12 4.20 8.55
C ARG A 341 -3.36 3.31 9.54
N PRO A 342 -2.93 2.12 9.11
CA PRO A 342 -2.28 1.16 9.98
C PRO A 342 -0.94 1.65 10.55
N TYR A 343 -0.31 2.63 9.90
CA TYR A 343 0.88 3.33 10.38
C TYR A 343 0.62 4.82 10.52
N LYS A 344 0.84 5.36 11.71
CA LYS A 344 0.73 6.77 12.00
C LYS A 344 2.09 7.34 12.39
N GLU A 345 2.72 8.04 11.44
CA GLU A 345 3.99 8.73 11.67
C GLU A 345 3.83 9.91 12.64
N ILE A 346 4.81 10.07 13.51
CA ILE A 346 4.99 11.22 14.41
C ILE A 346 6.33 11.85 14.07
N ARG A 347 6.30 13.14 13.73
CA ARG A 347 7.50 13.94 13.49
C ARG A 347 7.71 14.90 14.63
N THR A 348 8.95 15.01 15.06
CA THR A 348 9.33 16.02 16.04
C THR A 348 9.49 17.38 15.37
N THR A 349 9.23 18.45 16.16
CA THR A 349 9.69 19.81 15.84
C THR A 349 10.76 20.20 16.86
N SER A 350 11.95 20.60 16.38
CA SER A 350 12.90 21.34 17.21
C SER A 350 12.39 22.77 17.39
N GLN A 351 12.35 23.26 18.63
CA GLN A 351 12.35 24.70 18.90
C GLN A 351 13.72 25.27 18.67
#